data_df8ca4008c95a6415ff2a5e3025d35f4
#
_entry.id   df8ca4008c95a6415ff2a5e3025d35f4
#
_cell.length_a   1.000
_cell.length_b   1.000
_cell.length_c   1.000
_cell.angle_alpha   90.00
_cell.angle_beta   90.00
_cell.angle_gamma   90.00
#
_symmetry.space_group_name_H-M   'P 1'
#
loop_
_entity.id
_entity.type
_entity.pdbx_description
1 polymer ?
#
loop_
_entity_poly.entity_id
_entity_poly.type
_entity_poly.pdbx_seq_one_letter_code
_entity_poly.pdbx_strand_id
1 'polypeptide(L)'
;CHSTLRQLEVLKEQLIGWLAKPHEQPRRPNDILVLVPNLAEVEPLIRSVFPATATEQGVHLPVKIAGIASLDALNAWRAVIGRIHLMQGRFSFDEFADWLGLHATQQRYALEYAQVERILTLLADAGFKRGLDAEHLKRSLCDGDDDYRYSFKFALERLALGIAIPEHATFNQVLSYAKVQPGDFELIGTLIQIYQDLNERRDWLIMHEQKKSHTVEYWLQILSQDIVEFEQAGVAALKTAREIVKKQERMLTLASYYAETETG
;
A
#
# COMPACT_ATOMS: atom_id res chain seq x y z
N CYS A 1 -34.61 8.17 -22.54
CA CYS A 1 -33.32 8.84 -22.29
C CYS A 1 -32.27 8.27 -23.24
N HIS A 2 -31.57 9.14 -23.97
CA HIS A 2 -30.59 8.70 -24.97
C HIS A 2 -29.13 8.65 -24.41
N SER A 3 -28.87 9.08 -23.17
CA SER A 3 -27.58 9.00 -22.52
C SER A 3 -27.70 8.66 -21.04
N THR A 4 -26.68 8.00 -20.51
CA THR A 4 -26.57 7.63 -19.08
C THR A 4 -26.59 8.88 -18.18
N LEU A 5 -25.95 9.97 -18.61
CA LEU A 5 -25.98 11.24 -17.89
C LEU A 5 -27.42 11.73 -17.72
N ARG A 6 -28.20 11.76 -18.81
CA ARG A 6 -29.59 12.21 -18.74
C ARG A 6 -30.48 11.29 -17.89
N GLN A 7 -30.19 9.98 -17.88
CA GLN A 7 -30.88 9.03 -16.98
C GLN A 7 -30.61 9.38 -15.50
N LEU A 8 -29.38 9.71 -15.14
CA LEU A 8 -29.02 10.12 -13.78
C LEU A 8 -29.66 11.45 -13.37
N GLU A 9 -29.73 12.43 -14.28
CA GLU A 9 -30.42 13.70 -14.04
C GLU A 9 -31.91 13.47 -13.76
N VAL A 10 -32.61 12.69 -14.63
CA VAL A 10 -34.01 12.33 -14.44
C VAL A 10 -34.24 11.56 -13.15
N LEU A 11 -33.32 10.62 -12.82
CA LEU A 11 -33.39 9.89 -11.55
C LEU A 11 -33.30 10.87 -10.37
N LYS A 12 -32.39 11.84 -10.41
CA LYS A 12 -32.25 12.86 -9.36
C LYS A 12 -33.53 13.66 -9.17
N GLU A 13 -34.15 14.13 -10.28
CA GLU A 13 -35.42 14.85 -10.24
C GLU A 13 -36.53 13.99 -9.62
N GLN A 14 -36.62 12.72 -10.02
CA GLN A 14 -37.61 11.79 -9.48
C GLN A 14 -37.41 11.53 -7.99
N LEU A 15 -36.16 11.35 -7.54
CA LEU A 15 -35.86 11.13 -6.13
C LEU A 15 -36.19 12.36 -5.28
N ILE A 16 -35.89 13.56 -5.76
CA ILE A 16 -36.27 14.80 -5.09
C ILE A 16 -37.78 14.90 -4.99
N GLY A 17 -38.48 14.67 -6.08
CA GLY A 17 -39.95 14.68 -6.10
C GLY A 17 -40.56 13.61 -5.20
N TRP A 18 -39.95 12.44 -5.09
CA TRP A 18 -40.40 11.35 -4.22
C TRP A 18 -40.19 11.67 -2.75
N LEU A 19 -39.05 12.29 -2.38
CA LEU A 19 -38.73 12.71 -1.01
C LEU A 19 -39.61 13.91 -0.56
N ALA A 20 -39.96 14.81 -1.47
CA ALA A 20 -40.77 15.99 -1.18
C ALA A 20 -42.26 15.69 -0.95
N LYS A 21 -42.76 14.51 -1.38
CA LYS A 21 -44.19 14.16 -1.22
C LYS A 21 -44.47 13.84 0.25
N PRO A 22 -45.59 14.35 0.82
CA PRO A 22 -46.02 13.99 2.16
C PRO A 22 -46.41 12.51 2.22
N HIS A 23 -45.93 11.83 3.25
CA HIS A 23 -46.25 10.42 3.52
C HIS A 23 -46.51 10.23 5.02
N GLU A 24 -47.23 9.18 5.36
CA GLU A 24 -47.48 8.81 6.76
C GLU A 24 -46.19 8.55 7.56
N GLN A 25 -45.13 8.05 6.90
CA GLN A 25 -43.78 7.92 7.47
C GLN A 25 -42.82 8.83 6.71
N PRO A 26 -41.95 9.58 7.42
CA PRO A 26 -40.97 10.45 6.79
C PRO A 26 -39.94 9.62 5.99
N ARG A 27 -39.88 9.86 4.68
CA ARG A 27 -38.88 9.24 3.79
C ARG A 27 -37.52 9.87 3.98
N ARG A 28 -36.48 9.04 4.02
CA ARG A 28 -35.11 9.49 4.19
C ARG A 28 -34.26 9.10 2.99
N PRO A 29 -33.23 9.87 2.63
CA PRO A 29 -32.29 9.49 1.57
C PRO A 29 -31.65 8.11 1.80
N ASN A 30 -31.44 7.71 3.06
CA ASN A 30 -30.87 6.41 3.44
C ASN A 30 -31.79 5.22 3.14
N ASP A 31 -33.08 5.46 2.85
CA ASP A 31 -34.05 4.41 2.50
C ASP A 31 -33.99 4.05 1.01
N ILE A 32 -33.15 4.74 0.23
CA ILE A 32 -33.02 4.59 -1.21
C ILE A 32 -31.76 3.80 -1.54
N LEU A 33 -31.91 2.72 -2.27
CA LEU A 33 -30.82 1.96 -2.86
C LEU A 33 -30.92 1.97 -4.37
N VAL A 34 -29.86 2.41 -5.06
CA VAL A 34 -29.74 2.38 -6.51
C VAL A 34 -28.71 1.34 -6.91
N LEU A 35 -29.10 0.37 -7.74
CA LEU A 35 -28.22 -0.66 -8.24
C LEU A 35 -27.75 -0.30 -9.65
N VAL A 36 -26.45 -0.36 -9.89
CA VAL A 36 -25.82 -0.05 -11.17
C VAL A 36 -24.99 -1.26 -11.63
N PRO A 37 -25.29 -1.86 -12.81
CA PRO A 37 -24.59 -3.06 -13.26
C PRO A 37 -23.09 -2.83 -13.53
N ASN A 38 -22.72 -1.71 -14.14
CA ASN A 38 -21.35 -1.34 -14.45
C ASN A 38 -20.97 -0.03 -13.77
N LEU A 39 -20.67 -0.12 -12.47
CA LEU A 39 -20.43 1.05 -11.65
C LEU A 39 -19.18 1.83 -12.07
N ALA A 40 -18.13 1.16 -12.54
CA ALA A 40 -16.86 1.81 -12.92
C ALA A 40 -17.02 2.82 -14.07
N GLU A 41 -17.88 2.53 -15.04
CA GLU A 41 -18.15 3.43 -16.16
C GLU A 41 -19.08 4.61 -15.77
N VAL A 42 -19.98 4.37 -14.83
CA VAL A 42 -21.05 5.33 -14.47
C VAL A 42 -20.63 6.23 -13.30
N GLU A 43 -19.68 5.81 -12.49
CA GLU A 43 -19.23 6.54 -11.28
C GLU A 43 -18.87 8.01 -11.53
N PRO A 44 -18.09 8.38 -12.56
CA PRO A 44 -17.77 9.79 -12.82
C PRO A 44 -19.03 10.63 -13.12
N LEU A 45 -20.02 10.03 -13.80
CA LEU A 45 -21.29 10.68 -14.10
C LEU A 45 -22.15 10.83 -12.85
N ILE A 46 -22.13 9.83 -11.95
CA ILE A 46 -22.84 9.91 -10.66
C ILE A 46 -22.26 11.06 -9.83
N ARG A 47 -20.93 11.19 -9.74
CA ARG A 47 -20.29 12.29 -9.00
C ARG A 47 -20.58 13.67 -9.60
N SER A 48 -20.75 13.75 -10.92
CA SER A 48 -21.13 14.99 -11.61
C SER A 48 -22.56 15.41 -11.29
N VAL A 49 -23.52 14.47 -11.30
CA VAL A 49 -24.95 14.75 -11.06
C VAL A 49 -25.25 14.90 -9.56
N PHE A 50 -24.55 14.15 -8.70
CA PHE A 50 -24.71 14.12 -7.25
C PHE A 50 -23.39 14.55 -6.57
N PRO A 51 -23.03 15.83 -6.58
CA PRO A 51 -21.78 16.31 -6.00
C PRO A 51 -21.74 16.05 -4.50
N ALA A 52 -20.51 15.83 -3.96
CA ALA A 52 -20.30 15.53 -2.56
C ALA A 52 -20.63 16.71 -1.61
N THR A 53 -20.57 17.94 -2.13
CA THR A 53 -20.88 19.17 -1.39
C THR A 53 -22.09 19.86 -1.98
N ALA A 54 -22.85 20.55 -1.12
CA ALA A 54 -23.94 21.38 -1.57
C ALA A 54 -23.40 22.53 -2.46
N THR A 55 -23.98 22.68 -3.65
CA THR A 55 -23.73 23.83 -4.51
C THR A 55 -24.70 24.96 -4.12
N GLU A 56 -24.31 26.21 -4.34
CA GLU A 56 -25.14 27.39 -3.99
C GLU A 56 -26.53 27.39 -4.65
N GLN A 57 -26.68 26.63 -5.71
CA GLN A 57 -27.95 26.52 -6.46
C GLN A 57 -28.38 25.06 -6.53
N GLY A 58 -29.42 24.70 -5.77
CA GLY A 58 -30.12 23.43 -5.90
C GLY A 58 -30.23 22.57 -4.65
N VAL A 59 -31.07 21.53 -4.72
CA VAL A 59 -31.25 20.56 -3.63
C VAL A 59 -30.06 19.59 -3.62
N HIS A 60 -29.35 19.54 -2.52
CA HIS A 60 -28.27 18.58 -2.30
C HIS A 60 -28.86 17.23 -1.87
N LEU A 61 -28.61 16.20 -2.67
CA LEU A 61 -28.95 14.83 -2.36
C LEU A 61 -27.67 14.05 -2.06
N PRO A 62 -27.39 13.72 -0.78
CA PRO A 62 -26.17 13.02 -0.44
C PRO A 62 -26.21 11.59 -0.98
N VAL A 63 -25.14 11.16 -1.66
CA VAL A 63 -24.99 9.81 -2.23
C VAL A 63 -23.72 9.17 -1.70
N LYS A 64 -23.84 7.92 -1.25
CA LYS A 64 -22.71 7.06 -0.90
C LYS A 64 -22.58 5.98 -1.99
N ILE A 65 -21.48 6.02 -2.73
CA ILE A 65 -21.16 4.99 -3.72
C ILE A 65 -20.42 3.86 -3.00
N ALA A 66 -20.98 2.64 -3.10
CA ALA A 66 -20.36 1.43 -2.55
C ALA A 66 -19.81 0.57 -3.70
N GLY A 67 -18.75 -0.20 -3.45
CA GLY A 67 -18.20 -1.15 -4.45
C GLY A 67 -17.07 -0.59 -5.32
N ILE A 68 -16.71 0.70 -5.17
CA ILE A 68 -15.49 1.26 -5.73
C ILE A 68 -14.52 1.51 -4.58
N ALA A 69 -13.38 0.83 -4.62
CA ALA A 69 -12.27 1.19 -3.74
C ALA A 69 -11.77 2.59 -4.17
N SER A 70 -11.60 3.50 -3.22
CA SER A 70 -10.96 4.78 -3.53
C SER A 70 -9.55 4.50 -4.05
N LEU A 71 -9.07 5.32 -5.00
CA LEU A 71 -7.67 5.22 -5.49
C LEU A 71 -6.67 5.28 -4.34
N ASP A 72 -6.96 6.08 -3.32
CA ASP A 72 -6.14 6.17 -2.12
C ASP A 72 -6.10 4.86 -1.33
N ALA A 73 -7.24 4.17 -1.20
CA ALA A 73 -7.30 2.86 -0.54
C ALA A 73 -6.57 1.78 -1.35
N LEU A 74 -6.68 1.80 -2.68
CA LEU A 74 -5.93 0.89 -3.54
C LEU A 74 -4.43 1.15 -3.47
N ASN A 75 -3.99 2.40 -3.51
CA ASN A 75 -2.58 2.77 -3.39
C ASN A 75 -2.03 2.44 -2.01
N ALA A 76 -2.79 2.68 -0.95
CA ALA A 76 -2.41 2.28 0.40
C ALA A 76 -2.28 0.75 0.53
N TRP A 77 -3.19 0.00 -0.08
CA TRP A 77 -3.14 -1.47 -0.11
C TRP A 77 -1.93 -1.98 -0.90
N ARG A 78 -1.62 -1.36 -2.04
CA ARG A 78 -0.41 -1.67 -2.82
C ARG A 78 0.87 -1.41 -2.02
N ALA A 79 0.91 -0.38 -1.19
CA ALA A 79 2.06 -0.09 -0.33
C ALA A 79 2.27 -1.18 0.74
N VAL A 80 1.19 -1.64 1.38
CA VAL A 80 1.24 -2.72 2.38
C VAL A 80 1.69 -4.04 1.74
N ILE A 81 0.97 -4.49 0.70
CA ILE A 81 1.27 -5.78 0.03
C ILE A 81 2.60 -5.73 -0.71
N GLY A 82 3.02 -4.55 -1.15
CA GLY A 82 4.29 -4.34 -1.84
C GLY A 82 5.50 -4.82 -1.05
N ARG A 83 5.49 -4.70 0.27
CA ARG A 83 6.57 -5.26 1.14
C ARG A 83 6.73 -6.77 0.95
N ILE A 84 5.61 -7.50 0.85
CA ILE A 84 5.60 -8.95 0.65
C ILE A 84 6.04 -9.26 -0.78
N HIS A 85 5.48 -8.59 -1.77
CA HIS A 85 5.78 -8.82 -3.17
C HIS A 85 7.24 -8.54 -3.51
N LEU A 86 7.82 -7.46 -2.99
CA LEU A 86 9.24 -7.14 -3.17
C LEU A 86 10.14 -8.27 -2.65
N MET A 87 9.77 -8.87 -1.51
CA MET A 87 10.56 -9.95 -0.90
C MET A 87 10.34 -11.32 -1.56
N GLN A 88 9.20 -11.53 -2.19
CA GLN A 88 8.92 -12.74 -2.97
C GLN A 88 9.44 -12.66 -4.40
N GLY A 89 9.62 -11.44 -4.93
CA GLY A 89 10.04 -11.14 -6.29
C GLY A 89 11.55 -11.07 -6.47
N ARG A 90 11.96 -10.44 -7.57
CA ARG A 90 13.38 -10.19 -7.86
C ARG A 90 13.95 -9.00 -7.10
N PHE A 91 13.11 -8.16 -6.53
CA PHE A 91 13.47 -6.91 -5.91
C PHE A 91 14.36 -6.06 -6.83
N SER A 92 13.86 -5.75 -8.00
CA SER A 92 14.55 -4.88 -8.96
C SER A 92 14.47 -3.41 -8.54
N PHE A 93 15.38 -2.59 -9.09
CA PHE A 93 15.37 -1.14 -8.87
C PHE A 93 14.03 -0.51 -9.25
N ASP A 94 13.44 -0.91 -10.37
CA ASP A 94 12.17 -0.36 -10.87
C ASP A 94 11.00 -0.74 -9.94
N GLU A 95 10.93 -2.00 -9.49
CA GLU A 95 9.93 -2.46 -8.51
C GLU A 95 10.02 -1.68 -7.20
N PHE A 96 11.24 -1.43 -6.73
CA PHE A 96 11.48 -0.63 -5.54
C PHE A 96 11.08 0.84 -5.75
N ALA A 97 11.44 1.43 -6.90
CA ALA A 97 11.09 2.81 -7.25
C ALA A 97 9.57 3.00 -7.31
N ASP A 98 8.85 2.08 -7.96
CA ASP A 98 7.40 2.09 -8.03
C ASP A 98 6.75 2.01 -6.65
N TRP A 99 7.26 1.15 -5.77
CA TRP A 99 6.76 1.00 -4.41
C TRP A 99 7.06 2.23 -3.54
N LEU A 100 8.28 2.77 -3.63
CA LEU A 100 8.68 3.97 -2.88
C LEU A 100 7.92 5.22 -3.36
N GLY A 101 7.54 5.26 -4.65
CA GLY A 101 6.72 6.30 -5.25
C GLY A 101 5.26 6.34 -4.78
N LEU A 102 4.77 5.28 -4.12
CA LEU A 102 3.41 5.28 -3.59
C LEU A 102 3.28 6.27 -2.42
N HIS A 103 2.25 7.11 -2.46
CA HIS A 103 2.02 8.12 -1.43
C HIS A 103 1.97 7.53 0.00
N ALA A 104 1.34 6.36 0.16
CA ALA A 104 1.30 5.67 1.45
C ALA A 104 2.68 5.23 1.93
N THR A 105 3.57 4.79 1.03
CA THR A 105 4.96 4.46 1.37
C THR A 105 5.73 5.71 1.78
N GLN A 106 5.57 6.82 1.06
CA GLN A 106 6.17 8.11 1.41
C GLN A 106 5.72 8.57 2.79
N GLN A 107 4.43 8.49 3.10
CA GLN A 107 3.91 8.80 4.45
C GLN A 107 4.53 7.89 5.53
N ARG A 108 4.66 6.60 5.28
CA ARG A 108 5.25 5.63 6.25
C ARG A 108 6.68 6.00 6.64
N TYR A 109 7.47 6.52 5.71
CA TYR A 109 8.87 6.87 5.92
C TYR A 109 9.11 8.38 6.02
N ALA A 110 8.05 9.18 6.13
CA ALA A 110 8.09 10.64 6.21
C ALA A 110 8.92 11.29 5.09
N LEU A 111 8.77 10.80 3.85
CA LEU A 111 9.50 11.25 2.67
C LEU A 111 8.66 12.23 1.84
N GLU A 112 9.30 13.30 1.38
CA GLU A 112 8.77 14.18 0.34
C GLU A 112 9.17 13.68 -1.06
N TYR A 113 8.44 14.11 -2.09
CA TYR A 113 8.69 13.71 -3.48
C TYR A 113 10.15 13.95 -3.92
N ALA A 114 10.71 15.12 -3.64
CA ALA A 114 12.10 15.45 -3.97
C ALA A 114 13.12 14.55 -3.26
N GLN A 115 12.81 14.10 -2.04
CA GLN A 115 13.63 13.17 -1.28
C GLN A 115 13.60 11.77 -1.88
N VAL A 116 12.44 11.34 -2.38
CA VAL A 116 12.31 10.06 -3.11
C VAL A 116 13.18 10.06 -4.36
N GLU A 117 13.12 11.12 -5.19
CA GLU A 117 13.99 11.25 -6.38
C GLU A 117 15.48 11.22 -6.00
N ARG A 118 15.85 11.90 -4.92
CA ARG A 118 17.23 11.89 -4.42
C ARG A 118 17.67 10.50 -3.97
N ILE A 119 16.83 9.80 -3.22
CA ILE A 119 17.06 8.41 -2.78
C ILE A 119 17.30 7.49 -3.99
N LEU A 120 16.45 7.57 -5.01
CA LEU A 120 16.59 6.74 -6.22
C LEU A 120 17.89 7.05 -6.96
N THR A 121 18.27 8.33 -7.05
CA THR A 121 19.55 8.74 -7.64
C THR A 121 20.73 8.17 -6.86
N LEU A 122 20.71 8.27 -5.52
CA LEU A 122 21.78 7.74 -4.66
C LEU A 122 21.94 6.22 -4.81
N LEU A 123 20.83 5.48 -4.85
CA LEU A 123 20.83 4.02 -5.01
C LEU A 123 21.33 3.59 -6.40
N ALA A 124 20.88 4.27 -7.45
CA ALA A 124 21.32 3.98 -8.82
C ALA A 124 22.83 4.22 -8.98
N ASP A 125 23.33 5.36 -8.49
CA ASP A 125 24.74 5.72 -8.54
C ASP A 125 25.60 4.81 -7.63
N ALA A 126 25.04 4.36 -6.49
CA ALA A 126 25.69 3.38 -5.64
C ALA A 126 25.69 1.96 -6.22
N GLY A 127 24.96 1.73 -7.34
CA GLY A 127 25.00 0.49 -8.11
C GLY A 127 23.89 -0.51 -7.80
N PHE A 128 22.85 -0.11 -7.08
CA PHE A 128 21.70 -0.98 -6.86
C PHE A 128 20.98 -1.29 -8.18
N LYS A 129 20.78 -2.57 -8.45
CA LYS A 129 20.02 -3.06 -9.60
C LYS A 129 18.94 -4.04 -9.21
N ARG A 130 19.25 -4.99 -8.33
CA ARG A 130 18.32 -6.08 -7.93
C ARG A 130 18.76 -6.75 -6.63
N GLY A 131 17.81 -7.38 -5.97
CA GLY A 131 18.02 -8.16 -4.76
C GLY A 131 18.21 -7.30 -3.50
N LEU A 132 17.67 -7.78 -2.39
CA LEU A 132 17.85 -7.11 -1.10
C LEU A 132 19.31 -7.26 -0.63
N ASP A 133 19.80 -8.50 -0.64
CA ASP A 133 21.16 -8.90 -0.26
C ASP A 133 21.57 -10.23 -0.91
N ALA A 134 22.73 -10.78 -0.54
CA ALA A 134 23.23 -12.03 -1.08
C ALA A 134 22.27 -13.23 -0.82
N GLU A 135 21.61 -13.26 0.32
CA GLU A 135 20.70 -14.36 0.67
C GLU A 135 19.40 -14.29 -0.15
N HIS A 136 18.84 -13.09 -0.30
CA HIS A 136 17.68 -12.88 -1.16
C HIS A 136 17.99 -13.25 -2.63
N LEU A 137 19.18 -12.88 -3.14
CA LEU A 137 19.60 -13.21 -4.49
C LEU A 137 19.68 -14.72 -4.70
N LYS A 138 20.32 -15.46 -3.80
CA LYS A 138 20.41 -16.94 -3.86
C LYS A 138 19.04 -17.61 -3.95
N ARG A 139 18.05 -17.04 -3.30
CA ARG A 139 16.69 -17.57 -3.28
C ARG A 139 15.88 -17.21 -4.53
N SER A 140 16.03 -15.98 -5.01
CA SER A 140 15.22 -15.45 -6.12
C SER A 140 15.74 -15.81 -7.52
N LEU A 141 16.99 -16.31 -7.62
CA LEU A 141 17.62 -16.61 -8.89
C LEU A 141 17.86 -18.12 -9.05
N CYS A 142 17.21 -18.73 -10.05
CA CYS A 142 17.41 -20.14 -10.38
C CYS A 142 18.79 -20.44 -10.98
N ASP A 143 19.54 -19.45 -11.47
CA ASP A 143 20.74 -19.61 -12.31
C ASP A 143 22.06 -19.21 -11.65
N GLY A 144 22.11 -19.09 -10.32
CA GLY A 144 23.38 -18.91 -9.62
C GLY A 144 24.06 -17.53 -9.76
N ASP A 145 23.37 -16.52 -10.32
CA ASP A 145 23.86 -15.15 -10.31
C ASP A 145 23.54 -14.48 -8.97
N ASP A 146 24.39 -14.75 -8.00
CA ASP A 146 24.33 -14.25 -6.62
C ASP A 146 25.31 -13.10 -6.37
N ASP A 147 25.71 -12.37 -7.41
CA ASP A 147 26.59 -11.22 -7.26
C ASP A 147 25.95 -10.11 -6.42
N TYR A 148 26.26 -10.12 -5.12
CA TYR A 148 25.70 -9.20 -4.13
C TYR A 148 26.08 -7.73 -4.37
N ARG A 149 27.09 -7.45 -5.22
CA ARG A 149 27.56 -6.08 -5.53
C ARG A 149 26.51 -5.20 -6.21
N TYR A 150 25.42 -5.78 -6.72
CA TYR A 150 24.28 -5.07 -7.27
C TYR A 150 23.06 -5.04 -6.35
N SER A 151 23.21 -5.56 -5.13
CA SER A 151 22.13 -5.61 -4.14
C SER A 151 21.89 -4.26 -3.46
N PHE A 152 20.70 -4.11 -2.88
CA PHE A 152 20.32 -2.95 -2.10
C PHE A 152 21.24 -2.76 -0.89
N LYS A 153 21.56 -3.85 -0.17
CA LYS A 153 22.47 -3.84 0.96
C LYS A 153 23.85 -3.33 0.56
N PHE A 154 24.40 -3.82 -0.55
CA PHE A 154 25.73 -3.37 -1.01
C PHE A 154 25.72 -1.89 -1.37
N ALA A 155 24.66 -1.40 -2.03
CA ALA A 155 24.52 0.03 -2.30
C ALA A 155 24.48 0.86 -0.99
N LEU A 156 23.73 0.39 0.04
CA LEU A 156 23.71 1.02 1.35
C LEU A 156 25.09 1.04 2.01
N GLU A 157 25.84 -0.06 1.94
CA GLU A 157 27.21 -0.14 2.49
C GLU A 157 28.14 0.89 1.82
N ARG A 158 28.01 1.09 0.49
CA ARG A 158 28.76 2.11 -0.24
C ARG A 158 28.37 3.54 0.17
N LEU A 159 27.09 3.80 0.35
CA LEU A 159 26.56 5.09 0.79
C LEU A 159 26.99 5.40 2.23
N ALA A 160 26.84 4.45 3.14
CA ALA A 160 27.27 4.59 4.54
C ALA A 160 28.79 4.81 4.66
N LEU A 161 29.57 4.05 3.87
CA LEU A 161 31.01 4.25 3.80
C LEU A 161 31.36 5.64 3.24
N GLY A 162 30.59 6.18 2.30
CA GLY A 162 30.75 7.52 1.76
C GLY A 162 30.53 8.64 2.79
N ILE A 163 29.71 8.40 3.82
CA ILE A 163 29.59 9.31 4.97
C ILE A 163 30.86 9.33 5.80
N ALA A 164 31.42 8.14 6.08
CA ALA A 164 32.61 7.98 6.95
C ALA A 164 33.91 8.35 6.23
N ILE A 165 34.00 8.03 4.94
CA ILE A 165 35.17 8.22 4.10
C ILE A 165 34.74 8.91 2.81
N PRO A 166 34.78 10.26 2.75
CA PRO A 166 34.24 11.01 1.58
C PRO A 166 35.16 10.92 0.34
N GLU A 167 36.31 10.23 0.43
CA GLU A 167 37.20 9.97 -0.68
C GLU A 167 36.88 8.61 -1.34
N HIS A 168 37.30 8.41 -2.58
CA HIS A 168 37.25 7.12 -3.25
C HIS A 168 38.25 6.13 -2.60
N ALA A 169 37.83 5.53 -1.50
CA ALA A 169 38.61 4.55 -0.76
C ALA A 169 37.88 3.21 -0.67
N THR A 170 38.64 2.13 -0.65
CA THR A 170 38.10 0.78 -0.51
C THR A 170 38.31 0.29 0.91
N PHE A 171 37.22 -0.16 1.56
CA PHE A 171 37.26 -0.79 2.87
C PHE A 171 36.52 -2.12 2.79
N ASN A 172 37.12 -3.22 3.22
CA ASN A 172 36.53 -4.58 3.14
C ASN A 172 35.94 -4.92 1.77
N GLN A 173 36.64 -4.59 0.69
CA GLN A 173 36.20 -4.79 -0.70
C GLN A 173 34.99 -3.95 -1.13
N VAL A 174 34.53 -3.01 -0.30
CA VAL A 174 33.49 -2.05 -0.62
C VAL A 174 34.15 -0.72 -0.98
N LEU A 175 33.85 -0.21 -2.17
CA LEU A 175 34.27 1.11 -2.62
C LEU A 175 33.29 2.17 -2.13
N SER A 176 33.79 3.17 -1.37
CA SER A 176 32.96 4.28 -0.88
C SER A 176 32.31 5.06 -2.04
N TYR A 177 31.09 5.54 -1.82
CA TYR A 177 30.44 6.47 -2.75
C TYR A 177 30.79 7.92 -2.32
N ALA A 178 31.77 8.52 -2.98
CA ALA A 178 32.36 9.81 -2.60
C ALA A 178 31.48 11.04 -2.85
N LYS A 179 30.29 10.89 -3.45
CA LYS A 179 29.40 12.02 -3.76
C LYS A 179 28.24 12.18 -2.77
N VAL A 180 28.33 11.56 -1.58
CA VAL A 180 27.38 11.76 -0.50
C VAL A 180 27.52 13.18 0.04
N GLN A 181 26.41 13.90 0.14
CA GLN A 181 26.36 15.25 0.69
C GLN A 181 25.82 15.22 2.13
N PRO A 182 26.14 16.22 2.96
CA PRO A 182 25.59 16.28 4.32
C PRO A 182 24.08 16.22 4.40
N GLY A 183 23.36 16.78 3.41
CA GLY A 183 21.90 16.69 3.30
C GLY A 183 21.36 15.28 2.99
N ASP A 184 22.21 14.34 2.58
CA ASP A 184 21.81 12.97 2.29
C ASP A 184 21.82 12.05 3.53
N PHE A 185 22.38 12.51 4.67
CA PHE A 185 22.58 11.64 5.85
C PHE A 185 21.25 11.11 6.41
N GLU A 186 20.24 11.96 6.50
CA GLU A 186 18.90 11.56 6.95
C GLU A 186 18.25 10.57 5.96
N LEU A 187 18.43 10.80 4.67
CA LEU A 187 17.91 9.91 3.62
C LEU A 187 18.56 8.53 3.66
N ILE A 188 19.87 8.48 3.92
CA ILE A 188 20.59 7.20 4.09
C ILE A 188 20.10 6.50 5.37
N GLY A 189 19.83 7.25 6.44
CA GLY A 189 19.19 6.71 7.66
C GLY A 189 17.81 6.09 7.36
N THR A 190 16.99 6.77 6.58
CA THR A 190 15.68 6.25 6.12
C THR A 190 15.84 4.99 5.26
N LEU A 191 16.83 4.95 4.36
CA LEU A 191 17.13 3.76 3.57
C LEU A 191 17.55 2.57 4.44
N ILE A 192 18.31 2.79 5.49
CA ILE A 192 18.67 1.74 6.47
C ILE A 192 17.40 1.22 7.16
N GLN A 193 16.50 2.10 7.56
CA GLN A 193 15.20 1.69 8.14
C GLN A 193 14.38 0.87 7.15
N ILE A 194 14.26 1.32 5.90
CA ILE A 194 13.58 0.56 4.84
C ILE A 194 14.20 -0.84 4.67
N TYR A 195 15.54 -0.91 4.65
CA TYR A 195 16.24 -2.19 4.57
C TYR A 195 15.87 -3.12 5.74
N GLN A 196 15.84 -2.61 6.96
CA GLN A 196 15.48 -3.38 8.16
C GLN A 196 14.05 -3.89 8.07
N ASP A 197 13.10 -3.03 7.73
CA ASP A 197 11.68 -3.38 7.56
C ASP A 197 11.50 -4.50 6.50
N LEU A 198 12.19 -4.39 5.36
CA LEU A 198 12.13 -5.41 4.30
C LEU A 198 12.86 -6.70 4.71
N ASN A 199 13.97 -6.61 5.42
CA ASN A 199 14.74 -7.75 5.91
C ASN A 199 13.93 -8.59 6.90
N GLU A 200 13.19 -7.96 7.82
CA GLU A 200 12.28 -8.66 8.72
C GLU A 200 11.22 -9.44 7.95
N ARG A 201 10.64 -8.84 6.89
CA ARG A 201 9.66 -9.52 6.04
C ARG A 201 10.26 -10.69 5.28
N ARG A 202 11.50 -10.54 4.79
CA ARG A 202 12.23 -11.63 4.15
C ARG A 202 12.43 -12.80 5.12
N ASP A 203 12.91 -12.51 6.31
CA ASP A 203 13.23 -13.54 7.31
C ASP A 203 11.97 -14.30 7.75
N TRP A 204 10.85 -13.60 7.85
CA TRP A 204 9.54 -14.21 8.10
C TRP A 204 9.12 -15.18 6.99
N LEU A 205 9.26 -14.79 5.75
CA LEU A 205 8.94 -15.65 4.59
C LEU A 205 9.84 -16.88 4.58
N ILE A 206 11.14 -16.73 4.86
CA ILE A 206 12.09 -17.84 4.90
C ILE A 206 11.77 -18.81 6.03
N MET A 207 11.57 -18.34 7.26
CA MET A 207 11.26 -19.22 8.40
C MET A 207 10.02 -20.09 8.18
N HIS A 208 9.09 -19.63 7.36
CA HIS A 208 7.84 -20.30 7.12
C HIS A 208 7.77 -21.07 5.80
N GLU A 209 8.68 -20.85 4.87
CA GLU A 209 8.81 -21.67 3.64
C GLU A 209 9.09 -23.16 3.93
N GLN A 210 9.71 -23.45 5.05
CA GLN A 210 9.95 -24.85 5.51
C GLN A 210 8.67 -25.57 5.94
N LYS A 211 7.59 -24.84 6.24
CA LYS A 211 6.25 -25.39 6.48
C LYS A 211 5.48 -25.33 5.17
N LYS A 212 5.04 -26.47 4.67
CA LYS A 212 4.37 -26.63 3.36
C LYS A 212 3.06 -25.82 3.17
N SER A 213 2.53 -25.19 4.20
CA SER A 213 1.37 -24.29 4.13
C SER A 213 1.35 -23.38 5.35
N HIS A 214 1.03 -22.09 5.12
CA HIS A 214 0.75 -21.15 6.21
C HIS A 214 -0.74 -21.11 6.46
N THR A 215 -1.13 -21.01 7.73
CA THR A 215 -2.53 -20.81 8.10
C THR A 215 -3.00 -19.42 7.71
N VAL A 216 -4.31 -19.26 7.51
CA VAL A 216 -4.92 -17.94 7.25
C VAL A 216 -4.63 -16.98 8.40
N GLU A 217 -4.61 -17.46 9.64
CA GLU A 217 -4.27 -16.68 10.83
C GLU A 217 -2.88 -16.06 10.75
N TYR A 218 -1.90 -16.80 10.27
CA TYR A 218 -0.55 -16.30 10.06
C TYR A 218 -0.51 -15.12 9.09
N TRP A 219 -1.16 -15.23 7.92
CA TRP A 219 -1.23 -14.14 6.96
C TRP A 219 -2.00 -12.94 7.48
N LEU A 220 -3.07 -13.16 8.23
CA LEU A 220 -3.82 -12.08 8.87
C LEU A 220 -2.97 -11.33 9.90
N GLN A 221 -2.15 -12.03 10.67
CA GLN A 221 -1.25 -11.43 11.65
C GLN A 221 -0.21 -10.51 10.97
N ILE A 222 0.44 -10.97 9.88
CA ILE A 222 1.37 -10.15 9.10
C ILE A 222 0.68 -8.90 8.57
N LEU A 223 -0.46 -9.08 7.88
CA LEU A 223 -1.21 -7.98 7.30
C LEU A 223 -1.73 -7.01 8.35
N SER A 224 -2.18 -7.51 9.50
CA SER A 224 -2.63 -6.68 10.63
C SER A 224 -1.51 -5.78 11.14
N GLN A 225 -0.33 -6.33 11.32
CA GLN A 225 0.84 -5.56 11.74
C GLN A 225 1.22 -4.48 10.73
N ASP A 226 1.33 -4.84 9.46
CA ASP A 226 1.67 -3.89 8.39
C ASP A 226 0.63 -2.76 8.27
N ILE A 227 -0.67 -3.09 8.33
CA ILE A 227 -1.74 -2.10 8.32
C ILE A 227 -1.61 -1.13 9.49
N VAL A 228 -1.33 -1.63 10.70
CA VAL A 228 -1.16 -0.79 11.90
C VAL A 228 0.02 0.17 11.73
N GLU A 229 1.14 -0.29 11.21
CA GLU A 229 2.31 0.54 10.98
C GLU A 229 2.04 1.69 9.99
N PHE A 230 1.36 1.40 8.87
CA PHE A 230 0.97 2.43 7.90
C PHE A 230 -0.10 3.37 8.45
N GLU A 231 -1.07 2.87 9.23
CA GLU A 231 -2.09 3.71 9.87
C GLU A 231 -1.48 4.68 10.89
N GLN A 232 -0.51 4.21 11.70
CA GLN A 232 0.24 5.04 12.63
C GLN A 232 1.05 6.14 11.94
N ALA A 233 1.51 5.88 10.73
CA ALA A 233 2.17 6.87 9.88
C ALA A 233 1.21 7.85 9.19
N GLY A 234 -0.10 7.78 9.47
CA GLY A 234 -1.10 8.72 8.95
C GLY A 234 -1.85 8.25 7.70
N VAL A 235 -1.68 6.99 7.26
CA VAL A 235 -2.39 6.45 6.09
C VAL A 235 -3.84 6.09 6.47
N ALA A 236 -4.70 7.11 6.55
CA ALA A 236 -6.09 6.98 6.99
C ALA A 236 -6.94 6.04 6.12
N ALA A 237 -6.56 5.84 4.85
CA ALA A 237 -7.27 4.97 3.91
C ALA A 237 -7.28 3.49 4.34
N LEU A 238 -6.37 3.06 5.22
CA LEU A 238 -6.28 1.69 5.74
C LEU A 238 -7.17 1.41 6.95
N LYS A 239 -7.80 2.42 7.53
CA LYS A 239 -8.67 2.24 8.70
C LYS A 239 -9.79 1.20 8.47
N THR A 240 -10.42 1.25 7.30
CA THR A 240 -11.45 0.28 6.93
C THR A 240 -10.86 -1.13 6.74
N ALA A 241 -9.68 -1.24 6.16
CA ALA A 241 -8.99 -2.52 5.98
C ALA A 241 -8.68 -3.17 7.33
N ARG A 242 -8.21 -2.39 8.29
CA ARG A 242 -7.97 -2.85 9.68
C ARG A 242 -9.22 -3.43 10.34
N GLU A 243 -10.37 -2.77 10.18
CA GLU A 243 -11.62 -3.28 10.74
C GLU A 243 -12.05 -4.60 10.09
N ILE A 244 -11.83 -4.76 8.79
CA ILE A 244 -12.09 -6.02 8.08
C ILE A 244 -11.18 -7.14 8.60
N VAL A 245 -9.88 -6.90 8.71
CA VAL A 245 -8.92 -7.90 9.23
C VAL A 245 -9.27 -8.32 10.64
N LYS A 246 -9.53 -7.38 11.55
CA LYS A 246 -9.98 -7.69 12.93
C LYS A 246 -11.25 -8.52 12.96
N LYS A 247 -12.19 -8.26 12.06
CA LYS A 247 -13.42 -9.06 11.96
C LYS A 247 -13.12 -10.49 11.52
N GLN A 248 -12.22 -10.68 10.58
CA GLN A 248 -11.80 -12.02 10.12
C GLN A 248 -11.05 -12.78 11.22
N GLU A 249 -10.15 -12.15 11.96
CA GLU A 249 -9.46 -12.74 13.11
C GLU A 249 -10.48 -13.26 14.16
N ARG A 250 -11.48 -12.44 14.50
CA ARG A 250 -12.55 -12.86 15.44
C ARG A 250 -13.37 -14.03 14.91
N MET A 251 -13.67 -14.06 13.61
CA MET A 251 -14.43 -15.17 13.01
C MET A 251 -13.63 -16.47 13.05
N LEU A 252 -12.32 -16.44 12.79
CA LEU A 252 -11.44 -17.60 12.88
C LEU A 252 -11.33 -18.11 14.32
N THR A 253 -11.18 -17.22 15.30
CA THR A 253 -11.15 -17.59 16.72
C THR A 253 -12.46 -18.25 17.15
N LEU A 254 -13.61 -17.76 16.70
CA LEU A 254 -14.90 -18.40 16.99
C LEU A 254 -15.01 -19.76 16.31
N ALA A 255 -14.58 -19.89 15.05
CA ALA A 255 -14.61 -21.16 14.33
C ALA A 255 -13.74 -22.24 15.01
N SER A 256 -12.54 -21.89 15.48
CA SER A 256 -11.67 -22.81 16.22
C SER A 256 -12.30 -23.23 17.55
N TYR A 257 -12.92 -22.31 18.30
CA TYR A 257 -13.60 -22.61 19.53
C TYR A 257 -14.77 -23.61 19.34
N TYR A 258 -15.58 -23.41 18.29
CA TYR A 258 -16.68 -24.34 17.99
C TYR A 258 -16.18 -25.72 17.53
N ALA A 259 -15.09 -25.78 16.75
CA ALA A 259 -14.51 -27.05 16.33
C ALA A 259 -13.96 -27.88 17.51
N GLU A 260 -13.39 -27.23 18.53
CA GLU A 260 -12.91 -27.89 19.75
C GLU A 260 -14.07 -28.38 20.63
N THR A 261 -15.20 -27.68 20.66
CA THR A 261 -16.37 -28.08 21.46
C THR A 261 -17.21 -29.20 20.86
N GLU A 262 -17.11 -29.43 19.52
CA GLU A 262 -17.77 -30.55 18.85
C GLU A 262 -16.97 -31.86 18.91
N THR A 263 -15.68 -31.80 19.22
CA THR A 263 -14.77 -32.96 19.29
C THR A 263 -14.55 -33.50 20.73
N GLY A 264 -15.15 -32.87 21.73
CA GLY A 264 -15.14 -33.31 23.14
C GLY A 264 -16.49 -33.85 23.55
#